data_8a3626a775468910225a7f8818e213b0
#
_entry.id   8a3626a775468910225a7f8818e213b0
#
_cell.length_a   1.000
_cell.length_b   1.000
_cell.length_c   1.000
_cell.angle_alpha   90.00
_cell.angle_beta   90.00
_cell.angle_gamma   90.00
#
_symmetry.space_group_name_H-M   'P 1'
#
loop_
_entity.id
_entity.type
_entity.pdbx_description
1 polymer ?
#
loop_
_entity_poly.entity_id
_entity_poly.type
_entity_poly.pdbx_seq_one_letter_code
_entity_poly.pdbx_strand_id
1 'polypeptide(L)'
;MDVTQLIAEDHTEQRRLFALIDELDSGDKETLKAVWTRLRVLLDTHAFAEEKFFYPELLKLGRGADDESPCEETRDAIKDHNEIRDTAAEVDRHDVGSPGWWDAVAKANRANSDHMAEEERQGLTDFRRHAPIELRHRLGAEFLRFESEHLTGTGVQPVDLNVDSYVSANSQGDREQRQRQ
;
A
#
# COMPACT_ATOMS: atom_id res chain seq x y z
N MET A 1 8.56 -7.29 -16.05
CA MET A 1 8.09 -7.17 -14.65
C MET A 1 7.20 -5.94 -14.62
N ASP A 2 5.94 -6.12 -14.30
CA ASP A 2 4.90 -5.08 -14.35
C ASP A 2 4.60 -4.62 -12.91
N VAL A 3 4.61 -3.30 -12.66
CA VAL A 3 4.35 -2.77 -11.31
C VAL A 3 3.00 -3.22 -10.76
N THR A 4 1.95 -3.27 -11.60
CA THR A 4 0.62 -3.70 -11.16
C THR A 4 0.56 -5.19 -10.78
N GLN A 5 1.47 -6.00 -11.29
CA GLN A 5 1.61 -7.39 -10.90
C GLN A 5 2.37 -7.52 -9.57
N LEU A 6 3.44 -6.75 -9.37
CA LEU A 6 4.20 -6.76 -8.11
C LEU A 6 3.30 -6.32 -6.94
N ILE A 7 2.55 -5.24 -7.10
CA ILE A 7 1.57 -4.78 -6.11
C ILE A 7 0.57 -5.90 -5.76
N ALA A 8 -0.01 -6.57 -6.75
CA ALA A 8 -0.94 -7.68 -6.52
C ALA A 8 -0.29 -8.92 -5.87
N GLU A 9 1.00 -9.17 -6.13
CA GLU A 9 1.79 -10.22 -5.46
C GLU A 9 1.99 -9.88 -3.98
N ASP A 10 2.29 -8.63 -3.64
CA ASP A 10 2.39 -8.17 -2.26
C ASP A 10 1.05 -8.26 -1.53
N HIS A 11 -0.05 -7.84 -2.16
CA HIS A 11 -1.39 -8.03 -1.61
C HIS A 11 -1.68 -9.50 -1.28
N THR A 12 -1.24 -10.41 -2.14
CA THR A 12 -1.37 -11.86 -1.90
C THR A 12 -0.56 -12.28 -0.67
N GLU A 13 0.67 -11.76 -0.52
CA GLU A 13 1.51 -12.07 0.65
C GLU A 13 0.96 -11.43 1.93
N GLN A 14 0.41 -10.23 1.88
CA GLN A 14 -0.24 -9.57 3.01
C GLN A 14 -1.44 -10.41 3.50
N ARG A 15 -2.34 -10.83 2.59
CA ARG A 15 -3.45 -11.73 2.91
C ARG A 15 -2.97 -13.03 3.55
N ARG A 16 -1.90 -13.61 3.00
CA ARG A 16 -1.30 -14.84 3.51
C ARG A 16 -0.76 -14.67 4.93
N LEU A 17 -0.09 -13.55 5.23
CA LEU A 17 0.47 -13.30 6.55
C LEU A 17 -0.62 -13.05 7.60
N PHE A 18 -1.70 -12.33 7.28
CA PHE A 18 -2.86 -12.20 8.16
C PHE A 18 -3.51 -13.57 8.42
N ALA A 19 -3.71 -14.40 7.40
CA ALA A 19 -4.26 -15.76 7.56
C ALA A 19 -3.35 -16.63 8.43
N LEU A 20 -2.03 -16.54 8.28
CA LEU A 20 -1.09 -17.28 9.14
C LEU A 20 -1.20 -16.86 10.61
N ILE A 21 -1.40 -15.57 10.90
CA ILE A 21 -1.62 -15.10 12.26
C ILE A 21 -2.86 -15.78 12.87
N ASP A 22 -3.96 -15.85 12.11
CA ASP A 22 -5.21 -16.46 12.55
C ASP A 22 -5.09 -18.00 12.78
N GLU A 23 -4.17 -18.65 12.07
CA GLU A 23 -3.93 -20.11 12.18
C GLU A 23 -2.97 -20.49 13.34
N LEU A 24 -2.19 -19.54 13.85
CA LEU A 24 -1.19 -19.81 14.89
C LEU A 24 -1.84 -20.01 16.26
N ASP A 25 -1.20 -20.86 17.09
CA ASP A 25 -1.59 -21.02 18.50
C ASP A 25 -1.44 -19.68 19.23
N SER A 26 -2.50 -19.24 19.89
CA SER A 26 -2.53 -17.97 20.66
C SER A 26 -1.52 -17.93 21.81
N GLY A 27 -1.03 -19.08 22.25
CA GLY A 27 0.03 -19.21 23.26
C GLY A 27 1.44 -19.08 22.70
N ASP A 28 1.64 -19.26 21.37
CA ASP A 28 2.95 -19.10 20.71
C ASP A 28 3.22 -17.62 20.37
N LYS A 29 3.46 -16.86 21.43
CA LYS A 29 3.70 -15.40 21.31
C LYS A 29 4.95 -15.05 20.53
N GLU A 30 5.94 -15.93 20.51
CA GLU A 30 7.20 -15.71 19.79
C GLU A 30 6.95 -15.76 18.28
N THR A 31 6.27 -16.79 17.81
CA THR A 31 5.91 -16.94 16.39
C THR A 31 4.92 -15.86 15.95
N LEU A 32 3.89 -15.56 16.75
CA LEU A 32 2.94 -14.47 16.48
C LEU A 32 3.67 -13.13 16.29
N LYS A 33 4.58 -12.80 17.20
CA LYS A 33 5.39 -11.58 17.10
C LYS A 33 6.24 -11.55 15.83
N ALA A 34 6.88 -12.66 15.49
CA ALA A 34 7.74 -12.74 14.31
C ALA A 34 6.95 -12.54 13.01
N VAL A 35 5.77 -13.18 12.89
CA VAL A 35 4.90 -13.04 11.72
C VAL A 35 4.32 -11.63 11.64
N TRP A 36 3.86 -11.06 12.77
CA TRP A 36 3.38 -9.68 12.81
C TRP A 36 4.47 -8.68 12.41
N THR A 37 5.70 -8.82 12.92
CA THR A 37 6.83 -7.95 12.55
C THR A 37 7.10 -8.00 11.05
N ARG A 38 7.07 -9.19 10.44
CA ARG A 38 7.24 -9.34 8.99
C ARG A 38 6.12 -8.64 8.23
N LEU A 39 4.87 -8.84 8.64
CA LEU A 39 3.71 -8.21 8.02
C LEU A 39 3.78 -6.68 8.15
N ARG A 40 4.11 -6.18 9.34
CA ARG A 40 4.23 -4.75 9.60
C ARG A 40 5.24 -4.09 8.66
N VAL A 41 6.41 -4.70 8.49
CA VAL A 41 7.42 -4.22 7.54
C VAL A 41 6.88 -4.21 6.11
N LEU A 42 6.18 -5.27 5.70
CA LEU A 42 5.60 -5.34 4.36
C LEU A 42 4.55 -4.25 4.15
N LEU A 43 3.62 -4.04 5.09
CA LEU A 43 2.61 -2.98 4.98
C LEU A 43 3.23 -1.61 4.80
N ASP A 44 4.23 -1.25 5.62
CA ASP A 44 4.88 0.05 5.56
C ASP A 44 5.68 0.25 4.28
N THR A 45 6.43 -0.78 3.86
CA THR A 45 7.32 -0.70 2.70
C THR A 45 6.50 -0.63 1.40
N HIS A 46 5.46 -1.42 1.32
CA HIS A 46 4.53 -1.48 0.20
C HIS A 46 3.79 -0.14 0.01
N ALA A 47 3.11 0.35 1.04
CA ALA A 47 2.40 1.63 0.97
C ALA A 47 3.34 2.78 0.58
N PHE A 48 4.57 2.80 1.12
CA PHE A 48 5.55 3.82 0.75
C PHE A 48 5.99 3.71 -0.71
N ALA A 49 6.17 2.49 -1.21
CA ALA A 49 6.56 2.27 -2.61
C ALA A 49 5.46 2.71 -3.58
N GLU A 50 4.19 2.45 -3.28
CA GLU A 50 3.04 2.93 -4.07
C GLU A 50 2.93 4.45 -4.06
N GLU A 51 3.02 5.07 -2.89
CA GLU A 51 3.01 6.52 -2.74
C GLU A 51 4.14 7.20 -3.51
N LYS A 52 5.27 6.52 -3.66
CA LYS A 52 6.44 7.07 -4.33
C LYS A 52 6.44 6.84 -5.85
N PHE A 53 5.99 5.67 -6.30
CA PHE A 53 6.19 5.24 -7.69
C PHE A 53 4.90 5.04 -8.46
N PHE A 54 3.81 4.58 -7.82
CA PHE A 54 2.59 4.18 -8.50
C PHE A 54 1.58 5.33 -8.59
N TYR A 55 1.12 5.88 -7.47
CA TYR A 55 0.07 6.91 -7.48
C TYR A 55 0.45 8.20 -8.22
N PRO A 56 1.71 8.70 -8.20
CA PRO A 56 2.07 9.85 -9.02
C PRO A 56 1.88 9.62 -10.52
N GLU A 57 2.08 8.39 -10.99
CA GLU A 57 1.87 8.04 -12.39
C GLU A 57 0.40 7.70 -12.69
N LEU A 58 -0.35 7.13 -11.74
CA LEU A 58 -1.80 6.95 -11.85
C LEU A 58 -2.50 8.30 -12.03
N LEU A 59 -2.15 9.30 -11.21
CA LEU A 59 -2.69 10.67 -11.33
C LEU A 59 -2.45 11.33 -12.70
N LYS A 60 -1.35 10.96 -13.38
CA LYS A 60 -0.99 11.53 -14.70
C LYS A 60 -1.65 10.82 -15.86
N LEU A 61 -1.76 9.49 -15.79
CA LEU A 61 -2.08 8.63 -16.92
C LEU A 61 -3.41 7.87 -16.77
N GLY A 62 -3.91 7.71 -15.56
CA GLY A 62 -5.19 7.10 -15.29
C GLY A 62 -6.34 7.89 -15.92
N ARG A 63 -7.44 7.21 -16.16
CA ARG A 63 -8.69 7.79 -16.69
C ARG A 63 -9.89 7.52 -15.81
N GLY A 64 -9.66 6.78 -14.74
CA GLY A 64 -10.64 6.36 -13.78
C GLY A 64 -11.25 4.99 -14.06
N ALA A 65 -11.77 4.38 -13.01
CA ALA A 65 -12.50 3.13 -13.04
C ALA A 65 -13.68 3.20 -12.06
N ASP A 66 -14.71 2.40 -12.29
CA ASP A 66 -15.91 2.31 -11.43
C ASP A 66 -16.53 3.68 -11.09
N ASP A 67 -16.62 4.58 -12.09
CA ASP A 67 -17.15 5.94 -11.97
C ASP A 67 -16.32 6.91 -11.11
N GLU A 68 -15.11 6.53 -10.68
CA GLU A 68 -14.17 7.38 -9.97
C GLU A 68 -13.05 7.88 -10.88
N SER A 69 -12.59 9.10 -10.63
CA SER A 69 -11.43 9.69 -11.31
C SER A 69 -10.12 9.22 -10.65
N PRO A 70 -8.98 9.23 -11.36
CA PRO A 70 -7.67 8.91 -10.76
C PRO A 70 -7.34 9.76 -9.52
N CYS A 71 -7.90 10.97 -9.45
CA CYS A 71 -7.74 11.85 -8.30
C CYS A 71 -8.53 11.36 -7.08
N GLU A 72 -9.74 10.86 -7.27
CA GLU A 72 -10.57 10.27 -6.21
C GLU A 72 -9.96 8.95 -5.75
N GLU A 73 -9.64 8.05 -6.67
CA GLU A 73 -8.94 6.79 -6.39
C GLU A 73 -7.66 7.02 -5.55
N THR A 74 -6.81 7.98 -5.96
CA THR A 74 -5.59 8.29 -5.20
C THR A 74 -5.89 8.89 -3.84
N ARG A 75 -6.92 9.75 -3.71
CA ARG A 75 -7.32 10.33 -2.43
C ARG A 75 -7.75 9.27 -1.43
N ASP A 76 -8.54 8.32 -1.89
CA ASP A 76 -9.05 7.26 -1.05
C ASP A 76 -7.93 6.29 -0.68
N ALA A 77 -7.06 5.92 -1.61
CA ALA A 77 -5.88 5.11 -1.32
C ALA A 77 -4.94 5.74 -0.26
N ILE A 78 -4.68 7.06 -0.31
CA ILE A 78 -3.86 7.73 0.71
C ILE A 78 -4.55 7.78 2.08
N LYS A 79 -5.88 7.93 2.13
CA LYS A 79 -6.64 7.83 3.40
C LYS A 79 -6.53 6.43 3.98
N ASP A 80 -6.70 5.41 3.14
CA ASP A 80 -6.62 4.02 3.55
C ASP A 80 -5.23 3.66 4.08
N HIS A 81 -4.18 4.14 3.43
CA HIS A 81 -2.81 3.96 3.91
C HIS A 81 -2.60 4.59 5.30
N ASN A 82 -3.15 5.79 5.54
CA ASN A 82 -3.11 6.41 6.86
C ASN A 82 -3.87 5.54 7.89
N GLU A 83 -5.07 5.04 7.55
CA GLU A 83 -5.84 4.14 8.43
C GLU A 83 -5.10 2.82 8.69
N ILE A 84 -4.47 2.24 7.68
CA ILE A 84 -3.66 1.02 7.83
C ILE A 84 -2.48 1.29 8.78
N ARG A 85 -1.78 2.42 8.66
CA ARG A 85 -0.70 2.81 9.57
C ARG A 85 -1.18 2.98 11.00
N ASP A 86 -2.30 3.68 11.19
CA ASP A 86 -2.90 3.91 12.50
C ASP A 86 -3.34 2.60 13.17
N THR A 87 -4.03 1.73 12.43
CA THR A 87 -4.50 0.44 12.94
C THR A 87 -3.34 -0.50 13.24
N ALA A 88 -2.30 -0.52 12.39
CA ALA A 88 -1.10 -1.31 12.64
C ALA A 88 -0.28 -0.77 13.84
N ALA A 89 -0.20 0.55 14.02
CA ALA A 89 0.41 1.15 15.20
C ALA A 89 -0.37 0.82 16.49
N GLU A 90 -1.69 0.64 16.39
CA GLU A 90 -2.49 0.19 17.54
C GLU A 90 -2.15 -1.24 17.94
N VAL A 91 -1.91 -2.16 16.98
CA VAL A 91 -1.44 -3.53 17.30
C VAL A 91 -0.16 -3.50 18.13
N ASP A 92 0.78 -2.61 17.78
CA ASP A 92 2.09 -2.50 18.44
C ASP A 92 1.99 -1.99 19.90
N ARG A 93 0.84 -1.42 20.32
CA ARG A 93 0.59 -0.96 21.70
C ARG A 93 0.10 -2.05 22.63
N HIS A 94 -0.28 -3.20 22.10
CA HIS A 94 -0.82 -4.31 22.88
C HIS A 94 0.20 -5.44 23.07
N ASP A 95 0.09 -6.14 24.21
CA ASP A 95 0.86 -7.36 24.44
C ASP A 95 0.45 -8.43 23.44
N VAL A 96 1.42 -9.01 22.74
CA VAL A 96 1.20 -10.04 21.70
C VAL A 96 0.36 -11.19 22.25
N GLY A 97 -0.69 -11.55 21.51
CA GLY A 97 -1.61 -12.62 21.87
C GLY A 97 -2.63 -12.24 22.97
N SER A 98 -2.65 -10.98 23.45
CA SER A 98 -3.70 -10.49 24.34
C SER A 98 -5.02 -10.28 23.57
N PRO A 99 -6.19 -10.24 24.25
CA PRO A 99 -7.44 -9.91 23.58
C PRO A 99 -7.38 -8.58 22.81
N GLY A 100 -6.76 -7.54 23.39
CA GLY A 100 -6.58 -6.24 22.71
C GLY A 100 -5.70 -6.32 21.48
N TRP A 101 -4.67 -7.17 21.50
CA TRP A 101 -3.82 -7.42 20.33
C TRP A 101 -4.62 -8.05 19.19
N TRP A 102 -5.41 -9.08 19.48
CA TRP A 102 -6.26 -9.75 18.50
C TRP A 102 -7.32 -8.81 17.90
N ASP A 103 -7.95 -7.99 18.73
CA ASP A 103 -8.91 -6.98 18.28
C ASP A 103 -8.25 -5.96 17.34
N ALA A 104 -7.03 -5.53 17.67
CA ALA A 104 -6.28 -4.58 16.85
C ALA A 104 -5.81 -5.21 15.52
N VAL A 105 -5.32 -6.45 15.52
CA VAL A 105 -4.96 -7.20 14.30
C VAL A 105 -6.18 -7.36 13.39
N ALA A 106 -7.34 -7.70 13.93
CA ALA A 106 -8.58 -7.82 13.15
C ALA A 106 -8.99 -6.49 12.50
N LYS A 107 -8.77 -5.34 13.16
CA LYS A 107 -9.02 -4.01 12.59
C LYS A 107 -8.03 -3.70 11.47
N ALA A 108 -6.73 -3.95 11.69
CA ALA A 108 -5.71 -3.75 10.67
C ALA A 108 -5.96 -4.62 9.42
N ASN A 109 -6.32 -5.89 9.62
CA ASN A 109 -6.68 -6.78 8.52
C ASN A 109 -7.88 -6.26 7.72
N ARG A 110 -8.89 -5.72 8.38
CA ARG A 110 -10.07 -5.16 7.71
C ARG A 110 -9.71 -3.94 6.87
N ALA A 111 -9.06 -2.95 7.47
CA ALA A 111 -8.63 -1.75 6.76
C ALA A 111 -7.77 -2.10 5.52
N ASN A 112 -6.80 -2.99 5.70
CA ASN A 112 -5.94 -3.45 4.60
C ASN A 112 -6.70 -4.25 3.53
N SER A 113 -7.68 -5.08 3.91
CA SER A 113 -8.47 -5.87 2.97
C SER A 113 -9.40 -5.01 2.13
N ASP A 114 -10.02 -4.01 2.72
CA ASP A 114 -10.90 -3.06 2.03
C ASP A 114 -10.09 -2.25 1.01
N HIS A 115 -8.95 -1.68 1.42
CA HIS A 115 -8.00 -0.99 0.56
C HIS A 115 -7.56 -1.84 -0.64
N MET A 116 -7.01 -3.03 -0.40
CA MET A 116 -6.55 -3.92 -1.49
C MET A 116 -7.66 -4.26 -2.48
N ALA A 117 -8.89 -4.48 -2.00
CA ALA A 117 -10.02 -4.81 -2.85
C ALA A 117 -10.42 -3.63 -3.76
N GLU A 118 -10.36 -2.41 -3.25
CA GLU A 118 -10.63 -1.19 -4.02
C GLU A 118 -9.52 -0.92 -5.03
N GLU A 119 -8.27 -0.96 -4.62
CA GLU A 119 -7.16 -0.69 -5.50
C GLU A 119 -7.04 -1.70 -6.64
N GLU A 120 -7.21 -3.00 -6.37
CA GLU A 120 -7.19 -4.04 -7.41
C GLU A 120 -8.31 -3.84 -8.45
N ARG A 121 -9.48 -3.39 -8.02
CA ARG A 121 -10.63 -3.12 -8.88
C ARG A 121 -10.47 -1.82 -9.67
N GLN A 122 -9.97 -0.77 -9.05
CA GLN A 122 -9.88 0.58 -9.59
C GLN A 122 -8.47 0.91 -10.11
N GLY A 123 -7.57 1.37 -9.25
CA GLY A 123 -6.27 1.94 -9.61
C GLY A 123 -5.38 1.01 -10.44
N LEU A 124 -5.24 -0.26 -10.03
CA LEU A 124 -4.44 -1.23 -10.79
C LEU A 124 -5.06 -1.55 -12.14
N THR A 125 -6.39 -1.64 -12.19
CA THR A 125 -7.14 -1.92 -13.44
C THR A 125 -7.06 -0.74 -14.39
N ASP A 126 -7.25 0.49 -13.91
CA ASP A 126 -7.12 1.72 -14.70
C ASP A 126 -5.70 1.88 -15.24
N PHE A 127 -4.70 1.80 -14.38
CA PHE A 127 -3.31 1.95 -14.78
C PHE A 127 -2.86 0.89 -15.79
N ARG A 128 -3.27 -0.36 -15.61
CA ARG A 128 -2.97 -1.45 -16.56
C ARG A 128 -3.54 -1.19 -17.94
N ARG A 129 -4.70 -0.55 -18.04
CA ARG A 129 -5.37 -0.23 -19.31
C ARG A 129 -4.75 0.96 -20.03
N HIS A 130 -4.25 1.96 -19.30
CA HIS A 130 -3.92 3.25 -19.88
C HIS A 130 -2.42 3.57 -19.87
N ALA A 131 -1.64 3.02 -18.94
CA ALA A 131 -0.19 3.23 -18.89
C ALA A 131 0.55 2.34 -19.90
N PRO A 132 1.55 2.88 -20.63
CA PRO A 132 2.40 2.09 -21.52
C PRO A 132 3.13 0.96 -20.78
N ILE A 133 3.30 -0.18 -21.46
CA ILE A 133 3.95 -1.36 -20.85
C ILE A 133 5.40 -1.06 -20.42
N GLU A 134 6.12 -0.24 -21.19
CA GLU A 134 7.49 0.16 -20.91
C GLU A 134 7.58 0.96 -19.60
N LEU A 135 6.60 1.84 -19.34
CA LEU A 135 6.50 2.58 -18.08
C LEU A 135 6.21 1.63 -16.93
N ARG A 136 5.22 0.75 -17.07
CA ARG A 136 4.87 -0.23 -16.03
C ARG A 136 6.05 -1.14 -15.66
N HIS A 137 6.87 -1.53 -16.65
CA HIS A 137 8.09 -2.31 -16.41
C HIS A 137 9.18 -1.50 -15.71
N ARG A 138 9.34 -0.22 -16.06
CA ARG A 138 10.31 0.67 -15.40
C ARG A 138 9.92 0.86 -13.94
N LEU A 139 8.67 1.20 -13.68
CA LEU A 139 8.14 1.36 -12.33
C LEU A 139 8.26 0.06 -11.51
N GLY A 140 7.99 -1.09 -12.12
CA GLY A 140 8.19 -2.38 -11.48
C GLY A 140 9.63 -2.63 -11.05
N ALA A 141 10.60 -2.20 -11.84
CA ALA A 141 12.01 -2.30 -11.46
C ALA A 141 12.38 -1.34 -10.32
N GLU A 142 11.81 -0.13 -10.29
CA GLU A 142 12.01 0.85 -9.22
C GLU A 142 11.35 0.39 -7.91
N PHE A 143 10.15 -0.12 -7.99
CA PHE A 143 9.37 -0.68 -6.89
C PHE A 143 10.13 -1.85 -6.23
N LEU A 144 10.48 -2.86 -7.00
CA LEU A 144 11.21 -4.02 -6.49
C LEU A 144 12.58 -3.67 -5.90
N ARG A 145 13.30 -2.73 -6.52
CA ARG A 145 14.58 -2.25 -5.97
C ARG A 145 14.37 -1.61 -4.61
N PHE A 146 13.37 -0.72 -4.50
CA PHE A 146 13.05 -0.06 -3.25
C PHE A 146 12.72 -1.07 -2.14
N GLU A 147 11.84 -2.03 -2.40
CA GLU A 147 11.51 -3.07 -1.42
C GLU A 147 12.72 -3.91 -1.02
N SER A 148 13.56 -4.28 -2.00
CA SER A 148 14.78 -5.05 -1.74
C SER A 148 15.78 -4.30 -0.85
N GLU A 149 15.85 -2.98 -0.97
CA GLU A 149 16.69 -2.12 -0.13
C GLU A 149 16.10 -1.93 1.29
N HIS A 150 14.80 -2.18 1.47
CA HIS A 150 14.07 -1.93 2.73
C HIS A 150 13.46 -3.20 3.35
N LEU A 151 14.00 -4.38 3.06
CA LEU A 151 13.51 -5.68 3.56
C LEU A 151 13.35 -5.77 5.09
N THR A 152 14.06 -4.93 5.84
CA THR A 152 13.98 -4.86 7.31
C THR A 152 13.15 -3.67 7.80
N GLY A 153 12.52 -2.91 6.92
CA GLY A 153 11.84 -1.65 7.23
C GLY A 153 12.78 -0.47 7.53
N THR A 154 14.10 -0.70 7.51
CA THR A 154 15.06 0.37 7.79
C THR A 154 15.01 1.45 6.72
N GLY A 155 14.81 2.71 7.14
CA GLY A 155 14.71 3.86 6.24
C GLY A 155 13.29 4.16 5.75
N VAL A 156 12.32 3.30 6.02
CA VAL A 156 10.90 3.58 5.83
C VAL A 156 10.33 4.11 7.15
N GLN A 157 9.74 5.29 7.11
CA GLN A 157 9.04 5.86 8.26
C GLN A 157 7.55 5.91 7.97
N PRO A 158 6.72 5.19 8.73
CA PRO A 158 5.27 5.24 8.59
C PRO A 158 4.76 6.59 9.11
N VAL A 159 4.57 7.53 8.20
CA VAL A 159 4.06 8.87 8.51
C VAL A 159 2.80 9.10 7.68
N ASP A 160 1.74 9.55 8.36
CA ASP A 160 0.51 9.91 7.69
C ASP A 160 0.73 11.06 6.70
N LEU A 161 0.18 10.89 5.52
CA LEU A 161 0.22 11.89 4.48
C LEU A 161 -1.01 12.78 4.53
N ASN A 162 -0.80 14.09 4.33
CA ASN A 162 -1.91 14.99 4.05
C ASN A 162 -2.40 14.75 2.62
N VAL A 163 -3.61 14.22 2.49
CA VAL A 163 -4.21 13.78 1.22
C VAL A 163 -4.24 14.89 0.17
N ASP A 164 -4.71 16.08 0.56
CA ASP A 164 -4.82 17.22 -0.38
C ASP A 164 -3.45 17.70 -0.84
N SER A 165 -2.50 17.77 0.06
CA SER A 165 -1.12 18.15 -0.26
C SER A 165 -0.45 17.14 -1.17
N TYR A 166 -0.64 15.85 -0.92
CA TYR A 166 -0.09 14.77 -1.74
C TYR A 166 -0.63 14.81 -3.17
N VAL A 167 -1.95 14.85 -3.32
CA VAL A 167 -2.61 14.90 -4.63
C VAL A 167 -2.23 16.18 -5.38
N SER A 168 -2.24 17.33 -4.69
CA SER A 168 -1.87 18.61 -5.32
C SER A 168 -0.43 18.59 -5.83
N ALA A 169 0.52 18.09 -5.05
CA ALA A 169 1.93 18.02 -5.43
C ALA A 169 2.16 17.12 -6.65
N ASN A 170 1.47 15.98 -6.72
CA ASN A 170 1.65 15.01 -7.78
C ASN A 170 0.82 15.29 -9.05
N SER A 171 -0.27 16.07 -8.94
CA SER A 171 -1.08 16.50 -10.09
C SER A 171 -0.52 17.72 -10.83
N GLN A 172 0.33 18.54 -10.21
CA GLN A 172 0.85 19.79 -10.81
C GLN A 172 1.97 19.57 -11.82
N GLY A 173 2.68 18.43 -11.78
CA GLY A 173 3.76 18.11 -12.72
C GLY A 173 3.38 18.14 -14.20
N ASP A 174 2.10 17.95 -14.51
CA ASP A 174 1.57 17.93 -15.88
C ASP A 174 1.21 19.33 -16.43
N ARG A 175 0.89 20.29 -15.58
CA ARG A 175 0.49 21.64 -16.03
C ARG A 175 1.68 22.42 -16.59
N GLU A 176 2.85 22.26 -15.99
CA GLU A 176 4.06 22.96 -16.46
C GLU A 176 4.64 22.34 -17.75
N GLN A 177 4.50 21.01 -17.94
CA GLN A 177 4.94 20.37 -19.20
C GLN A 177 4.03 20.68 -20.38
N ARG A 178 2.71 20.78 -20.18
CA ARG A 178 1.74 21.16 -21.24
C ARG A 178 1.82 22.63 -21.63
N GLN A 179 2.35 23.51 -20.80
CA GLN A 179 2.56 24.92 -21.12
C GLN A 179 3.88 25.18 -21.88
N ARG A 180 4.76 24.19 -21.97
CA ARG A 180 6.04 24.28 -22.70
C ARG A 180 6.04 23.60 -24.07
N GLN A 181 4.92 23.03 -24.50
CA GLN A 181 4.67 22.52 -25.85
C GLN A 181 3.70 23.41 -26.60
#